data_1f73ac7b02a7d2edc003031aae3a8e44
#
_entry.id   1f73ac7b02a7d2edc003031aae3a8e44
#
_cell.length_a   1.000
_cell.length_b   1.000
_cell.length_c   1.000
_cell.angle_alpha   90.00
_cell.angle_beta   90.00
_cell.angle_gamma   90.00
#
_symmetry.space_group_name_H-M   'P 1'
#
loop_
_entity.id
_entity.type
_entity.pdbx_description
1 polymer ?
#
loop_
_entity_poly.entity_id
_entity_poly.type
_entity_poly.pdbx_seq_one_letter_code
_entity_poly.pdbx_strand_id
1 'polypeptide(L)'
;MDFFEQMEARIPHGEVRTRFAPSPTGYMHVGNLRTALYTWLIARRHHGKFILRIEDTDQGRLVEGAVDVIYKTMAECGLDHDEGPDVGGPVGPYIQSKRRELFGKYAKLLCEKGGAYYCFCQKSDEDESEAAPGEIKKHVCACRDLPLEEAKKRVEAGEPFVIRQRIPHEGTTTFHDASFGDITVENKELEDQVLLKSDGLPTYNFANVVDDHLMGITHVVRGSEYLSSAPKYNLLYEAFGWEIPTYVHCSPVMRDAQHKMSKRHGDPSYEDLIREGYLTEAVLNYVALLGWSPKGENAEREFYTLAELAEIFDISGISKSPAVFDINKLRWMNAEYMKKLSPEAFFAKAEPVLKTAVTNPAVDLRAVAALVQPRCEILSDLPERVDFIDKLPEYSTELYVHKKSKTTLENSLSSLQAIVPVLEGLQTWTNESLYEALVALAAKLEVKNSVVLWPLRVAVSGKASTPGGATELCALLGKEESLARIRTGIELLSR
;
A
#
# COMPACT_ATOMS: atom_id res chain seq x y z
N MET A 1 -29.12 -12.27 -33.61
CA MET A 1 -28.61 -11.33 -32.58
C MET A 1 -27.71 -10.32 -33.25
N ASP A 2 -28.01 -9.04 -33.07
CA ASP A 2 -27.10 -7.98 -33.50
C ASP A 2 -25.83 -7.92 -32.60
N PHE A 3 -24.93 -6.97 -32.86
CA PHE A 3 -23.72 -6.84 -32.10
C PHE A 3 -23.97 -6.56 -30.59
N PHE A 4 -24.93 -5.71 -30.30
CA PHE A 4 -25.21 -5.30 -28.92
C PHE A 4 -25.92 -6.43 -28.14
N GLU A 5 -26.86 -7.10 -28.76
CA GLU A 5 -27.53 -8.31 -28.20
C GLU A 5 -26.48 -9.41 -27.87
N GLN A 6 -25.49 -9.60 -28.74
CA GLN A 6 -24.40 -10.55 -28.48
C GLN A 6 -23.54 -10.15 -27.30
N MET A 7 -23.26 -8.84 -27.13
CA MET A 7 -22.50 -8.34 -25.98
C MET A 7 -23.27 -8.47 -24.68
N GLU A 8 -24.57 -8.10 -24.68
CA GLU A 8 -25.43 -8.24 -23.50
C GLU A 8 -25.57 -9.72 -23.07
N ALA A 9 -25.71 -10.64 -24.01
CA ALA A 9 -25.83 -12.07 -23.71
C ALA A 9 -24.58 -12.70 -23.05
N ARG A 10 -23.46 -12.00 -23.06
CA ARG A 10 -22.20 -12.46 -22.44
C ARG A 10 -22.04 -11.99 -21.00
N ILE A 11 -22.86 -11.03 -20.57
CA ILE A 11 -22.74 -10.42 -19.24
C ILE A 11 -23.09 -11.47 -18.17
N PRO A 12 -22.18 -11.75 -17.21
CA PRO A 12 -22.49 -12.62 -16.09
C PRO A 12 -23.47 -11.94 -15.13
N HIS A 13 -24.44 -12.70 -14.62
CA HIS A 13 -25.43 -12.23 -13.66
C HIS A 13 -25.50 -13.14 -12.43
N GLY A 14 -26.04 -12.64 -11.33
CA GLY A 14 -26.35 -13.42 -10.14
C GLY A 14 -25.22 -13.62 -9.15
N GLU A 15 -24.05 -13.01 -9.39
CA GLU A 15 -22.90 -13.03 -8.46
C GLU A 15 -22.36 -11.62 -8.24
N VAL A 16 -21.70 -11.41 -7.08
CA VAL A 16 -20.97 -10.16 -6.82
C VAL A 16 -19.73 -10.13 -7.70
N ARG A 17 -19.58 -9.06 -8.47
CA ARG A 17 -18.43 -8.85 -9.35
C ARG A 17 -17.82 -7.48 -9.08
N THR A 18 -16.55 -7.49 -8.77
CA THR A 18 -15.78 -6.27 -8.49
C THR A 18 -14.58 -6.18 -9.43
N ARG A 19 -14.01 -4.99 -9.57
CA ARG A 19 -12.82 -4.83 -10.40
C ARG A 19 -11.80 -3.88 -9.77
N PHE A 20 -10.55 -4.27 -9.81
CA PHE A 20 -9.44 -3.34 -9.70
C PHE A 20 -9.02 -2.93 -11.11
N ALA A 21 -9.02 -1.62 -11.36
CA ALA A 21 -8.85 -1.07 -12.69
C ALA A 21 -7.74 -0.02 -12.73
N PRO A 22 -6.47 -0.44 -12.53
CA PRO A 22 -5.35 0.49 -12.49
C PRO A 22 -4.95 0.99 -13.88
N SER A 23 -4.56 2.27 -13.97
CA SER A 23 -3.78 2.77 -15.09
C SER A 23 -2.30 2.41 -14.86
N PRO A 24 -1.57 1.90 -15.89
CA PRO A 24 -0.19 1.47 -15.73
C PRO A 24 0.78 2.66 -15.71
N THR A 25 0.86 3.34 -14.56
CA THR A 25 1.64 4.58 -14.35
C THR A 25 2.82 4.42 -13.38
N GLY A 26 3.24 3.18 -13.10
CA GLY A 26 4.37 2.84 -12.22
C GLY A 26 3.96 2.14 -10.93
N TYR A 27 4.78 2.26 -9.89
CA TYR A 27 4.61 1.57 -8.59
C TYR A 27 3.24 1.81 -7.94
N MET A 28 2.80 0.83 -7.15
CA MET A 28 1.50 0.87 -6.52
C MET A 28 1.53 1.75 -5.26
N HIS A 29 0.86 2.89 -5.33
CA HIS A 29 0.67 3.78 -4.19
C HIS A 29 -0.19 3.12 -3.11
N VAL A 30 0.07 3.40 -1.82
CA VAL A 30 -0.68 2.82 -0.68
C VAL A 30 -2.21 3.00 -0.83
N GLY A 31 -2.66 4.15 -1.34
CA GLY A 31 -4.09 4.39 -1.62
C GLY A 31 -4.66 3.48 -2.70
N ASN A 32 -3.89 3.17 -3.75
CA ASN A 32 -4.31 2.23 -4.80
C ASN A 32 -4.32 0.79 -4.27
N LEU A 33 -3.31 0.42 -3.47
CA LEU A 33 -3.28 -0.88 -2.80
C LEU A 33 -4.49 -1.06 -1.89
N ARG A 34 -4.88 -0.03 -1.12
CA ARG A 34 -6.09 -0.06 -0.29
C ARG A 34 -7.34 -0.27 -1.13
N THR A 35 -7.46 0.43 -2.25
CA THR A 35 -8.60 0.27 -3.16
C THR A 35 -8.65 -1.15 -3.74
N ALA A 36 -7.50 -1.69 -4.17
CA ALA A 36 -7.41 -3.07 -4.65
C ALA A 36 -7.80 -4.07 -3.56
N LEU A 37 -7.28 -3.89 -2.34
CA LEU A 37 -7.58 -4.74 -1.19
C LEU A 37 -9.08 -4.72 -0.84
N TYR A 38 -9.69 -3.54 -0.72
CA TYR A 38 -11.13 -3.44 -0.41
C TYR A 38 -11.98 -4.07 -1.49
N THR A 39 -11.61 -3.86 -2.75
CA THR A 39 -12.29 -4.46 -3.91
C THR A 39 -12.23 -5.98 -3.85
N TRP A 40 -11.05 -6.53 -3.54
CA TRP A 40 -10.83 -7.97 -3.38
C TRP A 40 -11.61 -8.53 -2.17
N LEU A 41 -11.57 -7.83 -1.03
CA LEU A 41 -12.29 -8.23 0.18
C LEU A 41 -13.81 -8.29 -0.03
N ILE A 42 -14.40 -7.33 -0.76
CA ILE A 42 -15.82 -7.35 -1.11
C ILE A 42 -16.12 -8.59 -1.96
N ALA A 43 -15.33 -8.88 -2.99
CA ALA A 43 -15.53 -10.06 -3.81
C ALA A 43 -15.47 -11.35 -2.99
N ARG A 44 -14.43 -11.50 -2.17
CA ARG A 44 -14.22 -12.72 -1.36
C ARG A 44 -15.29 -12.89 -0.27
N ARG A 45 -15.68 -11.79 0.39
CA ARG A 45 -16.77 -11.80 1.39
C ARG A 45 -18.09 -12.34 0.84
N HIS A 46 -18.38 -12.06 -0.42
CA HIS A 46 -19.61 -12.48 -1.08
C HIS A 46 -19.43 -13.70 -1.99
N HIS A 47 -18.29 -14.40 -1.92
CA HIS A 47 -17.94 -15.54 -2.79
C HIS A 47 -18.08 -15.21 -4.30
N GLY A 48 -17.85 -13.95 -4.63
CA GLY A 48 -17.97 -13.40 -5.99
C GLY A 48 -16.64 -13.41 -6.75
N LYS A 49 -16.61 -12.63 -7.84
CA LYS A 49 -15.46 -12.53 -8.74
C LYS A 49 -14.73 -11.20 -8.59
N PHE A 50 -13.42 -11.28 -8.57
CA PHE A 50 -12.51 -10.14 -8.59
C PHE A 50 -11.80 -10.07 -9.94
N ILE A 51 -11.99 -8.96 -10.66
CA ILE A 51 -11.51 -8.75 -12.02
C ILE A 51 -10.34 -7.76 -12.02
N LEU A 52 -9.28 -8.07 -12.76
CA LEU A 52 -8.23 -7.11 -13.06
C LEU A 52 -8.45 -6.55 -14.47
N ARG A 53 -8.63 -5.22 -14.58
CA ARG A 53 -8.75 -4.51 -15.85
C ARG A 53 -7.67 -3.44 -15.99
N ILE A 54 -6.89 -3.47 -17.06
CA ILE A 54 -5.86 -2.47 -17.32
C ILE A 54 -6.47 -1.29 -18.09
N GLU A 55 -6.41 -0.09 -17.50
CA GLU A 55 -6.95 1.14 -18.10
C GLU A 55 -5.81 1.97 -18.69
N ASP A 56 -5.49 1.69 -19.96
CA ASP A 56 -4.37 2.25 -20.73
C ASP A 56 -4.82 3.22 -21.83
N THR A 57 -6.00 3.81 -21.73
CA THR A 57 -6.54 4.74 -22.74
C THR A 57 -5.83 6.10 -22.79
N ASP A 58 -5.12 6.48 -21.73
CA ASP A 58 -4.24 7.65 -21.70
C ASP A 58 -2.81 7.25 -22.04
N GLN A 59 -2.52 7.18 -23.34
CA GLN A 59 -1.22 6.73 -23.89
C GLN A 59 -0.03 7.60 -23.44
N GLY A 60 -0.26 8.89 -23.13
CA GLY A 60 0.80 9.82 -22.71
C GLY A 60 1.31 9.58 -21.29
N ARG A 61 0.61 8.78 -20.48
CA ARG A 61 0.97 8.51 -19.08
C ARG A 61 1.45 7.08 -18.83
N LEU A 62 1.53 6.26 -19.86
CA LEU A 62 1.98 4.89 -19.74
C LEU A 62 3.47 4.82 -19.38
N VAL A 63 3.80 3.94 -18.44
CA VAL A 63 5.18 3.63 -18.05
C VAL A 63 5.48 2.20 -18.44
N GLU A 64 6.56 1.99 -19.18
CA GLU A 64 7.02 0.65 -19.57
C GLU A 64 7.27 -0.22 -18.33
N GLY A 65 6.82 -1.47 -18.35
CA GLY A 65 6.93 -2.40 -17.22
C GLY A 65 5.94 -2.18 -16.07
N ALA A 66 5.11 -1.12 -16.11
CA ALA A 66 4.18 -0.85 -15.01
C ALA A 66 3.09 -1.94 -14.86
N VAL A 67 2.71 -2.61 -15.94
CA VAL A 67 1.76 -3.73 -15.88
C VAL A 67 2.37 -4.91 -15.12
N ASP A 68 3.65 -5.22 -15.36
CA ASP A 68 4.36 -6.30 -14.65
C ASP A 68 4.48 -5.99 -13.15
N VAL A 69 4.68 -4.72 -12.79
CA VAL A 69 4.66 -4.28 -11.38
C VAL A 69 3.29 -4.54 -10.76
N ILE A 70 2.19 -4.23 -11.47
CA ILE A 70 0.82 -4.51 -10.98
C ILE A 70 0.65 -6.01 -10.72
N TYR A 71 0.99 -6.87 -11.68
CA TYR A 71 0.88 -8.33 -11.51
C TYR A 71 1.72 -8.83 -10.33
N LYS A 72 2.97 -8.39 -10.26
CA LYS A 72 3.88 -8.78 -9.17
C LYS A 72 3.33 -8.37 -7.81
N THR A 73 2.90 -7.11 -7.66
CA THR A 73 2.35 -6.61 -6.40
C THR A 73 1.08 -7.36 -6.01
N MET A 74 0.18 -7.60 -6.95
CA MET A 74 -1.05 -8.38 -6.70
C MET A 74 -0.73 -9.80 -6.21
N ALA A 75 0.20 -10.49 -6.88
CA ALA A 75 0.63 -11.83 -6.50
C ALA A 75 1.32 -11.86 -5.13
N GLU A 76 2.22 -10.93 -4.84
CA GLU A 76 2.90 -10.81 -3.54
C GLU A 76 1.91 -10.52 -2.41
N CYS A 77 0.85 -9.76 -2.70
CA CYS A 77 -0.22 -9.45 -1.76
C CYS A 77 -1.25 -10.59 -1.60
N GLY A 78 -1.19 -11.64 -2.41
CA GLY A 78 -2.20 -12.71 -2.42
C GLY A 78 -3.58 -12.22 -2.88
N LEU A 79 -3.64 -11.13 -3.66
CA LEU A 79 -4.88 -10.58 -4.22
C LEU A 79 -5.16 -11.19 -5.60
N ASP A 80 -5.32 -12.50 -5.64
CA ASP A 80 -5.55 -13.24 -6.87
C ASP A 80 -6.84 -12.81 -7.55
N HIS A 81 -6.77 -12.49 -8.86
CA HIS A 81 -7.93 -12.15 -9.65
C HIS A 81 -8.47 -13.37 -10.41
N ASP A 82 -9.80 -13.43 -10.54
CA ASP A 82 -10.50 -14.53 -11.20
C ASP A 82 -10.55 -14.35 -12.72
N GLU A 83 -10.50 -13.09 -13.17
CA GLU A 83 -10.52 -12.70 -14.57
C GLU A 83 -9.53 -11.55 -14.80
N GLY A 84 -8.86 -11.55 -15.93
CA GLY A 84 -7.89 -10.50 -16.23
C GLY A 84 -7.15 -10.73 -17.54
N PRO A 85 -6.21 -9.85 -17.93
CA PRO A 85 -5.51 -9.95 -19.21
C PRO A 85 -4.63 -11.21 -19.35
N ASP A 86 -4.13 -11.74 -18.24
CA ASP A 86 -3.24 -12.89 -18.14
C ASP A 86 -3.99 -14.22 -17.96
N VAL A 87 -5.07 -14.21 -17.17
CA VAL A 87 -5.87 -15.40 -16.86
C VAL A 87 -7.06 -15.57 -17.79
N GLY A 88 -7.43 -14.52 -18.54
CA GLY A 88 -8.60 -14.55 -19.43
C GLY A 88 -9.93 -14.41 -18.68
N GLY A 89 -11.01 -14.84 -19.32
CA GLY A 89 -12.38 -14.82 -18.78
C GLY A 89 -13.43 -14.58 -19.86
N PRO A 90 -14.73 -14.65 -19.51
CA PRO A 90 -15.84 -14.65 -20.49
C PRO A 90 -16.08 -13.29 -21.15
N VAL A 91 -15.69 -12.19 -20.54
CA VAL A 91 -16.03 -10.82 -20.94
C VAL A 91 -14.84 -9.99 -21.44
N GLY A 92 -13.68 -10.65 -21.66
CA GLY A 92 -12.49 -10.02 -22.23
C GLY A 92 -12.71 -9.38 -23.62
N PRO A 93 -11.66 -8.67 -24.09
CA PRO A 93 -10.37 -8.42 -23.49
C PRO A 93 -10.41 -7.47 -22.29
N TYR A 94 -9.47 -7.63 -21.33
CA TYR A 94 -9.40 -6.87 -20.08
C TYR A 94 -8.36 -5.73 -20.13
N ILE A 95 -7.99 -5.29 -21.33
CA ILE A 95 -7.13 -4.14 -21.61
C ILE A 95 -7.95 -3.17 -22.44
N GLN A 96 -8.14 -1.93 -21.96
CA GLN A 96 -9.07 -0.98 -22.57
C GLN A 96 -8.67 -0.57 -23.99
N SER A 97 -7.40 -0.38 -24.29
CA SER A 97 -6.94 -0.05 -25.66
C SER A 97 -7.33 -1.10 -26.69
N LYS A 98 -7.44 -2.37 -26.29
CA LYS A 98 -7.91 -3.48 -27.16
C LYS A 98 -9.41 -3.48 -27.42
N ARG A 99 -10.16 -2.62 -26.74
CA ARG A 99 -11.64 -2.48 -26.84
C ARG A 99 -12.07 -1.22 -27.60
N ARG A 100 -11.15 -0.53 -28.25
CA ARG A 100 -11.37 0.76 -28.93
C ARG A 100 -12.59 0.75 -29.84
N GLU A 101 -12.74 -0.25 -30.70
CA GLU A 101 -13.85 -0.36 -31.64
C GLU A 101 -15.20 -0.53 -30.91
N LEU A 102 -15.20 -1.25 -29.79
CA LEU A 102 -16.36 -1.46 -28.96
C LEU A 102 -16.85 -0.11 -28.39
N PHE A 103 -15.97 0.70 -27.82
CA PHE A 103 -16.34 2.02 -27.30
C PHE A 103 -16.89 2.94 -28.39
N GLY A 104 -16.32 2.91 -29.59
CA GLY A 104 -16.83 3.66 -30.75
C GLY A 104 -18.28 3.27 -31.13
N LYS A 105 -18.61 1.97 -31.08
CA LYS A 105 -19.97 1.50 -31.33
C LYS A 105 -20.95 1.95 -30.25
N TYR A 106 -20.60 1.82 -28.97
CA TYR A 106 -21.46 2.25 -27.86
C TYR A 106 -21.64 3.78 -27.81
N ALA A 107 -20.61 4.57 -28.15
CA ALA A 107 -20.73 6.02 -28.25
C ALA A 107 -21.76 6.44 -29.35
N LYS A 108 -21.71 5.77 -30.50
CA LYS A 108 -22.68 6.00 -31.61
C LYS A 108 -24.10 5.55 -31.22
N LEU A 109 -24.22 4.38 -30.57
CA LEU A 109 -25.49 3.92 -30.04
C LEU A 109 -26.11 4.93 -29.06
N LEU A 110 -25.27 5.54 -28.22
CA LEU A 110 -25.74 6.56 -27.28
C LEU A 110 -26.22 7.83 -27.98
N CYS A 111 -25.62 8.21 -29.12
CA CYS A 111 -26.18 9.28 -29.98
C CYS A 111 -27.56 8.90 -30.54
N GLU A 112 -27.77 7.66 -30.97
CA GLU A 112 -29.04 7.17 -31.46
C GLU A 112 -30.13 7.12 -30.37
N LYS A 113 -29.74 6.82 -29.12
CA LYS A 113 -30.59 6.87 -27.94
C LYS A 113 -30.86 8.31 -27.42
N GLY A 114 -30.17 9.33 -27.97
CA GLY A 114 -30.32 10.72 -27.55
C GLY A 114 -29.53 11.12 -26.30
N GLY A 115 -28.74 10.20 -25.71
CA GLY A 115 -27.88 10.44 -24.52
C GLY A 115 -26.56 11.07 -24.86
N ALA A 116 -26.19 11.21 -26.15
CA ALA A 116 -24.98 11.84 -26.63
C ALA A 116 -25.25 12.55 -27.98
N TYR A 117 -24.24 13.31 -28.43
CA TYR A 117 -24.30 14.00 -29.71
C TYR A 117 -22.90 14.18 -30.32
N TYR A 118 -22.82 14.31 -31.63
CA TYR A 118 -21.61 14.62 -32.37
C TYR A 118 -21.27 16.10 -32.24
N CYS A 119 -20.06 16.40 -31.84
CA CYS A 119 -19.55 17.78 -31.72
C CYS A 119 -18.42 17.98 -32.71
N PHE A 120 -18.56 18.98 -33.56
CA PHE A 120 -17.62 19.39 -34.61
C PHE A 120 -16.88 20.68 -34.25
N CYS A 121 -17.08 21.20 -33.02
CA CYS A 121 -16.39 22.39 -32.56
C CYS A 121 -14.87 22.14 -32.50
N GLN A 122 -14.08 23.03 -33.06
CA GLN A 122 -12.64 23.05 -32.89
C GLN A 122 -12.34 23.70 -31.53
N LYS A 123 -11.31 23.26 -30.85
CA LYS A 123 -10.76 24.00 -29.71
C LYS A 123 -10.21 25.32 -30.29
N SER A 124 -10.88 26.42 -30.01
CA SER A 124 -10.27 27.73 -30.24
C SER A 124 -9.39 28.07 -29.04
N ASP A 125 -8.23 28.70 -29.28
CA ASP A 125 -7.36 29.22 -28.22
C ASP A 125 -8.06 30.25 -27.30
N GLU A 126 -9.25 30.74 -27.70
CA GLU A 126 -10.10 31.62 -26.93
C GLU A 126 -10.84 30.94 -25.78
N ASP A 127 -11.01 29.59 -25.80
CA ASP A 127 -11.60 28.84 -24.72
C ASP A 127 -10.70 28.68 -23.48
N GLU A 128 -9.41 28.99 -23.62
CA GLU A 128 -8.41 28.91 -22.52
C GLU A 128 -8.13 30.26 -21.84
N SER A 129 -8.58 31.41 -22.41
CA SER A 129 -7.94 32.68 -22.07
C SER A 129 -8.63 33.59 -21.04
N GLU A 130 -9.86 33.41 -20.59
CA GLU A 130 -10.48 34.34 -19.62
C GLU A 130 -11.56 33.72 -18.73
N ALA A 131 -11.22 32.75 -17.90
CA ALA A 131 -12.02 32.44 -16.71
C ALA A 131 -11.37 33.12 -15.50
N ALA A 132 -12.15 33.83 -14.68
CA ALA A 132 -11.69 34.30 -13.40
C ALA A 132 -11.25 33.09 -12.51
N PRO A 133 -10.27 33.25 -11.59
CA PRO A 133 -9.82 32.18 -10.75
C PRO A 133 -11.01 31.58 -9.95
N GLY A 134 -11.45 30.36 -10.35
CA GLY A 134 -12.56 29.66 -9.72
C GLY A 134 -13.82 29.50 -10.60
N GLU A 135 -13.92 30.10 -11.76
CA GLU A 135 -14.99 29.87 -12.73
C GLU A 135 -14.57 28.85 -13.81
N ILE A 136 -15.24 27.71 -13.85
CA ILE A 136 -15.12 26.77 -14.98
C ILE A 136 -16.06 27.26 -16.07
N LYS A 137 -15.51 27.83 -17.16
CA LYS A 137 -16.33 28.14 -18.35
C LYS A 137 -16.86 26.85 -18.92
N LYS A 138 -18.17 26.73 -18.96
CA LYS A 138 -18.84 25.61 -19.61
C LYS A 138 -18.80 25.79 -21.12
N HIS A 139 -18.38 24.74 -21.82
CA HIS A 139 -18.45 24.73 -23.28
C HIS A 139 -19.91 24.74 -23.74
N VAL A 140 -20.35 25.86 -24.32
CA VAL A 140 -21.67 25.96 -24.99
C VAL A 140 -21.54 25.42 -26.40
N CYS A 141 -21.89 24.15 -26.60
CA CYS A 141 -21.71 23.50 -27.89
C CYS A 141 -22.85 23.78 -28.86
N ALA A 142 -22.57 24.50 -29.92
CA ALA A 142 -23.55 24.78 -31.00
C ALA A 142 -24.06 23.49 -31.70
N CYS A 143 -23.29 22.39 -31.62
CA CYS A 143 -23.66 21.11 -32.21
C CYS A 143 -24.64 20.30 -31.36
N ARG A 144 -24.93 20.75 -30.13
CA ARG A 144 -25.81 19.99 -29.22
C ARG A 144 -27.21 19.70 -29.81
N ASP A 145 -27.76 20.68 -30.48
CA ASP A 145 -29.11 20.59 -31.04
C ASP A 145 -29.09 20.26 -32.55
N LEU A 146 -27.96 19.89 -33.11
CA LEU A 146 -27.84 19.46 -34.49
C LEU A 146 -28.62 18.15 -34.70
N PRO A 147 -29.51 18.06 -35.72
CA PRO A 147 -30.23 16.83 -36.03
C PRO A 147 -29.26 15.68 -36.33
N LEU A 148 -29.55 14.49 -35.77
CA LEU A 148 -28.68 13.32 -35.86
C LEU A 148 -28.32 12.97 -37.31
N GLU A 149 -29.29 13.04 -38.24
CA GLU A 149 -29.07 12.73 -39.64
C GLU A 149 -28.15 13.74 -40.34
N GLU A 150 -28.18 14.99 -39.92
CA GLU A 150 -27.23 16.01 -40.41
C GLU A 150 -25.83 15.76 -39.86
N ALA A 151 -25.75 15.44 -38.57
CA ALA A 151 -24.47 15.06 -37.95
C ALA A 151 -23.85 13.83 -38.64
N LYS A 152 -24.64 12.79 -38.94
CA LYS A 152 -24.17 11.60 -39.67
C LYS A 152 -23.62 11.96 -41.05
N LYS A 153 -24.28 12.84 -41.81
CA LYS A 153 -23.75 13.31 -43.11
C LYS A 153 -22.42 14.00 -43.02
N ARG A 154 -22.21 14.80 -42.00
CA ARG A 154 -20.89 15.48 -41.73
C ARG A 154 -19.82 14.47 -41.40
N VAL A 155 -20.15 13.44 -40.59
CA VAL A 155 -19.23 12.35 -40.28
C VAL A 155 -18.86 11.56 -41.56
N GLU A 156 -19.83 11.24 -42.39
CA GLU A 156 -19.64 10.55 -43.70
C GLU A 156 -18.79 11.39 -44.66
N ALA A 157 -18.91 12.70 -44.60
CA ALA A 157 -18.07 13.62 -45.36
C ALA A 157 -16.60 13.72 -44.80
N GLY A 158 -16.28 13.03 -43.72
CA GLY A 158 -14.95 12.98 -43.14
C GLY A 158 -14.61 14.16 -42.23
N GLU A 159 -15.60 14.93 -41.78
CA GLU A 159 -15.37 16.03 -40.86
C GLU A 159 -14.91 15.51 -39.47
N PRO A 160 -13.83 16.05 -38.90
CA PRO A 160 -13.38 15.65 -37.58
C PRO A 160 -14.42 15.94 -36.50
N PHE A 161 -14.65 14.99 -35.60
CA PHE A 161 -15.63 15.13 -34.54
C PHE A 161 -15.16 14.47 -33.23
N VAL A 162 -15.81 14.86 -32.15
CA VAL A 162 -15.85 14.12 -30.87
C VAL A 162 -17.31 13.78 -30.54
N ILE A 163 -17.54 12.82 -29.67
CA ILE A 163 -18.88 12.54 -29.14
C ILE A 163 -18.93 13.04 -27.70
N ARG A 164 -19.95 13.85 -27.41
CA ARG A 164 -20.19 14.41 -26.07
C ARG A 164 -21.46 13.82 -25.45
N GLN A 165 -21.42 13.65 -24.14
CA GLN A 165 -22.62 13.31 -23.37
C GLN A 165 -23.64 14.45 -23.45
N ARG A 166 -24.91 14.13 -23.59
CA ARG A 166 -26.00 15.10 -23.52
C ARG A 166 -26.57 15.08 -22.10
N ILE A 167 -26.13 15.97 -21.25
CA ILE A 167 -26.62 16.08 -19.88
C ILE A 167 -27.90 16.94 -19.86
N PRO A 168 -28.97 16.55 -19.15
CA PRO A 168 -30.13 17.41 -18.96
C PRO A 168 -29.74 18.74 -18.33
N HIS A 169 -30.25 19.88 -18.84
CA HIS A 169 -29.93 21.20 -18.28
C HIS A 169 -30.73 21.52 -17.01
N GLU A 170 -31.90 20.92 -16.86
CA GLU A 170 -32.84 21.14 -15.75
C GLU A 170 -32.91 19.91 -14.86
N GLY A 171 -33.40 20.11 -13.62
CA GLY A 171 -33.55 19.07 -12.64
C GLY A 171 -32.29 18.72 -11.87
N THR A 172 -32.33 17.60 -11.18
CA THR A 172 -31.24 17.11 -10.32
C THR A 172 -30.94 15.65 -10.62
N THR A 173 -29.72 15.25 -10.44
CA THR A 173 -29.28 13.85 -10.47
C THR A 173 -28.86 13.44 -9.07
N THR A 174 -29.51 12.38 -8.54
CA THR A 174 -29.16 11.78 -7.24
C THR A 174 -28.53 10.42 -7.48
N PHE A 175 -27.43 10.14 -6.78
CA PHE A 175 -26.85 8.80 -6.74
C PHE A 175 -26.65 8.36 -5.30
N HIS A 176 -26.73 7.06 -5.09
CA HIS A 176 -26.46 6.45 -3.79
C HIS A 176 -25.04 5.92 -3.73
N ASP A 177 -24.30 6.32 -2.69
CA ASP A 177 -22.98 5.78 -2.37
C ASP A 177 -23.03 5.02 -1.04
N ALA A 178 -22.54 3.79 -1.03
CA ALA A 178 -22.59 2.94 0.16
C ALA A 178 -21.82 3.51 1.35
N SER A 179 -20.79 4.34 1.09
CA SER A 179 -19.99 5.00 2.14
C SER A 179 -20.53 6.39 2.48
N PHE A 180 -20.89 7.21 1.48
CA PHE A 180 -21.27 8.62 1.67
C PHE A 180 -22.79 8.85 1.76
N GLY A 181 -23.62 7.88 1.35
CA GLY A 181 -25.08 8.00 1.29
C GLY A 181 -25.56 8.69 0.02
N ASP A 182 -26.76 9.26 0.08
CA ASP A 182 -27.36 9.92 -1.08
C ASP A 182 -26.72 11.29 -1.34
N ILE A 183 -26.29 11.50 -2.58
CA ILE A 183 -25.68 12.75 -3.04
C ILE A 183 -26.49 13.26 -4.23
N THR A 184 -26.98 14.49 -4.11
CA THR A 184 -27.80 15.15 -5.14
C THR A 184 -27.04 16.35 -5.69
N VAL A 185 -26.98 16.45 -7.03
CA VAL A 185 -26.33 17.55 -7.75
C VAL A 185 -27.32 18.16 -8.74
N GLU A 186 -27.35 19.48 -8.87
CA GLU A 186 -28.15 20.13 -9.89
C GLU A 186 -27.52 19.90 -11.28
N ASN A 187 -28.31 19.45 -12.25
CA ASN A 187 -27.83 19.09 -13.59
C ASN A 187 -27.18 20.29 -14.29
N LYS A 188 -27.63 21.52 -14.01
CA LYS A 188 -27.01 22.74 -14.56
C LYS A 188 -25.56 22.93 -14.14
N GLU A 189 -25.10 22.26 -13.06
CA GLU A 189 -23.70 22.30 -12.60
C GLU A 189 -22.82 21.31 -13.36
N LEU A 190 -23.43 20.33 -14.03
CA LEU A 190 -22.71 19.32 -14.79
C LEU A 190 -22.41 19.87 -16.22
N GLU A 191 -21.30 19.42 -16.77
CA GLU A 191 -20.85 19.78 -18.11
C GLU A 191 -21.00 18.58 -19.07
N ASP A 192 -21.39 18.85 -20.31
CA ASP A 192 -21.38 17.86 -21.40
C ASP A 192 -19.94 17.40 -21.67
N GLN A 193 -19.55 16.30 -21.04
CA GLN A 193 -18.18 15.79 -21.17
C GLN A 193 -17.94 15.07 -22.50
N VAL A 194 -16.71 15.08 -22.98
CA VAL A 194 -16.30 14.25 -24.12
C VAL A 194 -16.32 12.78 -23.70
N LEU A 195 -17.00 11.94 -24.47
CA LEU A 195 -17.06 10.49 -24.32
C LEU A 195 -16.06 9.79 -25.23
N LEU A 196 -16.06 10.18 -26.52
CA LEU A 196 -15.16 9.64 -27.54
C LEU A 196 -14.34 10.80 -28.14
N LYS A 197 -13.02 10.65 -28.10
CA LYS A 197 -12.06 11.62 -28.64
C LYS A 197 -12.00 11.52 -30.18
N SER A 198 -11.45 12.54 -30.83
CA SER A 198 -11.27 12.59 -32.31
C SER A 198 -10.36 11.46 -32.84
N ASP A 199 -9.46 10.94 -32.03
CA ASP A 199 -8.62 9.78 -32.36
C ASP A 199 -9.39 8.44 -32.24
N GLY A 200 -10.66 8.46 -31.83
CA GLY A 200 -11.51 7.30 -31.63
C GLY A 200 -11.26 6.53 -30.32
N LEU A 201 -10.43 7.05 -29.40
CA LEU A 201 -10.28 6.51 -28.06
C LEU A 201 -11.34 7.10 -27.13
N PRO A 202 -11.88 6.31 -26.18
CA PRO A 202 -12.79 6.83 -25.18
C PRO A 202 -12.06 7.69 -24.15
N THR A 203 -12.80 8.58 -23.49
CA THR A 203 -12.33 9.14 -22.23
C THR A 203 -12.49 8.13 -21.10
N TYR A 204 -11.77 8.34 -20.00
CA TYR A 204 -11.87 7.52 -18.80
C TYR A 204 -13.33 7.36 -18.33
N ASN A 205 -14.06 8.47 -18.24
CA ASN A 205 -15.43 8.50 -17.73
C ASN A 205 -16.41 7.68 -18.56
N PHE A 206 -16.18 7.54 -19.85
CA PHE A 206 -17.02 6.72 -20.72
C PHE A 206 -16.58 5.24 -20.72
N ALA A 207 -15.27 5.01 -20.83
CA ALA A 207 -14.71 3.67 -20.87
C ALA A 207 -15.08 2.85 -19.62
N ASN A 208 -14.98 3.45 -18.44
CA ASN A 208 -15.28 2.73 -17.21
C ASN A 208 -16.76 2.31 -17.11
N VAL A 209 -17.70 3.18 -17.53
CA VAL A 209 -19.15 2.86 -17.50
C VAL A 209 -19.48 1.72 -18.45
N VAL A 210 -19.00 1.79 -19.69
CA VAL A 210 -19.23 0.74 -20.69
C VAL A 210 -18.61 -0.58 -20.27
N ASP A 211 -17.38 -0.56 -19.77
CA ASP A 211 -16.70 -1.76 -19.33
C ASP A 211 -17.31 -2.35 -18.05
N ASP A 212 -17.67 -1.51 -17.09
CA ASP A 212 -18.29 -1.97 -15.85
C ASP A 212 -19.63 -2.67 -16.15
N HIS A 213 -20.44 -2.13 -17.06
CA HIS A 213 -21.65 -2.79 -17.51
C HIS A 213 -21.36 -4.11 -18.22
N LEU A 214 -20.52 -4.10 -19.27
CA LEU A 214 -20.25 -5.27 -20.09
C LEU A 214 -19.47 -6.39 -19.39
N MET A 215 -18.80 -6.06 -18.29
CA MET A 215 -18.13 -7.03 -17.41
C MET A 215 -19.00 -7.46 -16.23
N GLY A 216 -20.25 -6.97 -16.16
CA GLY A 216 -21.21 -7.32 -15.11
C GLY A 216 -20.78 -6.87 -13.72
N ILE A 217 -20.07 -5.73 -13.62
CA ILE A 217 -19.58 -5.22 -12.34
C ILE A 217 -20.76 -4.74 -11.49
N THR A 218 -20.86 -5.31 -10.30
CA THR A 218 -21.93 -5.00 -9.35
C THR A 218 -21.52 -3.96 -8.30
N HIS A 219 -20.23 -3.88 -7.97
CA HIS A 219 -19.69 -2.95 -6.98
C HIS A 219 -18.46 -2.22 -7.54
N VAL A 220 -18.53 -0.89 -7.52
CA VAL A 220 -17.48 0.00 -8.02
C VAL A 220 -16.78 0.66 -6.85
N VAL A 221 -15.61 0.13 -6.46
CA VAL A 221 -14.77 0.69 -5.41
C VAL A 221 -13.73 1.63 -6.02
N ARG A 222 -13.60 2.86 -5.52
CA ARG A 222 -12.62 3.85 -5.99
C ARG A 222 -12.46 5.01 -5.00
N GLY A 223 -11.52 5.90 -5.27
CA GLY A 223 -11.28 7.08 -4.44
C GLY A 223 -12.41 8.11 -4.51
N SER A 224 -12.59 8.89 -3.45
CA SER A 224 -13.63 9.92 -3.34
C SER A 224 -13.46 11.09 -4.31
N GLU A 225 -12.32 11.22 -5.00
CA GLU A 225 -12.12 12.17 -6.09
C GLU A 225 -13.09 11.97 -7.26
N TYR A 226 -13.70 10.80 -7.38
CA TYR A 226 -14.70 10.50 -8.41
C TYR A 226 -16.13 10.80 -8.01
N LEU A 227 -16.41 11.24 -6.78
CA LEU A 227 -17.74 11.63 -6.32
C LEU A 227 -18.37 12.70 -7.22
N SER A 228 -17.59 13.70 -7.65
CA SER A 228 -18.06 14.75 -8.56
C SER A 228 -18.38 14.28 -9.96
N SER A 229 -17.84 13.12 -10.37
CA SER A 229 -18.12 12.51 -11.68
C SER A 229 -19.27 11.50 -11.64
N ALA A 230 -19.60 10.98 -10.47
CA ALA A 230 -20.63 9.94 -10.31
C ALA A 230 -22.02 10.31 -10.88
N PRO A 231 -22.51 11.57 -10.77
CA PRO A 231 -23.77 11.96 -11.42
C PRO A 231 -23.74 11.75 -12.94
N LYS A 232 -22.59 12.05 -13.58
CA LYS A 232 -22.43 11.88 -15.04
C LYS A 232 -22.44 10.39 -15.42
N TYR A 233 -21.93 9.50 -14.55
CA TYR A 233 -21.99 8.06 -14.78
C TYR A 233 -23.42 7.54 -14.67
N ASN A 234 -24.18 7.98 -13.65
CA ASN A 234 -25.61 7.61 -13.54
C ASN A 234 -26.39 7.98 -14.78
N LEU A 235 -26.20 9.22 -15.27
CA LEU A 235 -26.86 9.67 -16.49
C LEU A 235 -26.46 8.85 -17.73
N LEU A 236 -25.24 8.29 -17.78
CA LEU A 236 -24.84 7.35 -18.84
C LEU A 236 -25.57 6.00 -18.70
N TYR A 237 -25.60 5.41 -17.50
CA TYR A 237 -26.34 4.17 -17.25
C TYR A 237 -27.81 4.33 -17.59
N GLU A 238 -28.45 5.41 -17.14
CA GLU A 238 -29.88 5.73 -17.44
C GLU A 238 -30.11 5.89 -18.93
N ALA A 239 -29.24 6.62 -19.65
CA ALA A 239 -29.40 6.84 -21.09
C ALA A 239 -29.22 5.55 -21.91
N PHE A 240 -28.44 4.60 -21.45
CA PHE A 240 -28.34 3.27 -22.03
C PHE A 240 -29.53 2.37 -21.62
N GLY A 241 -30.15 2.61 -20.48
CA GLY A 241 -31.14 1.73 -19.84
C GLY A 241 -30.49 0.60 -19.07
N TRP A 242 -29.29 0.80 -18.54
CA TRP A 242 -28.51 -0.17 -17.77
C TRP A 242 -28.71 -0.02 -16.27
N GLU A 243 -28.52 -1.12 -15.53
CA GLU A 243 -28.45 -1.08 -14.06
C GLU A 243 -27.24 -0.30 -13.57
N ILE A 244 -27.45 0.55 -12.55
CA ILE A 244 -26.37 1.30 -11.89
C ILE A 244 -25.71 0.41 -10.84
N PRO A 245 -24.39 0.21 -10.86
CA PRO A 245 -23.71 -0.58 -9.84
C PRO A 245 -23.71 0.13 -8.48
N THR A 246 -23.49 -0.62 -7.42
CA THR A 246 -23.26 -0.06 -6.09
C THR A 246 -21.92 0.69 -6.06
N TYR A 247 -21.98 2.00 -5.82
CA TYR A 247 -20.77 2.80 -5.62
C TYR A 247 -20.26 2.70 -4.19
N VAL A 248 -18.95 2.56 -4.06
CA VAL A 248 -18.22 2.52 -2.78
C VAL A 248 -17.02 3.46 -2.90
N HIS A 249 -17.20 4.71 -2.54
CA HIS A 249 -16.11 5.67 -2.57
C HIS A 249 -15.33 5.63 -1.25
N CYS A 250 -14.01 5.60 -1.36
CA CYS A 250 -13.08 5.59 -0.23
C CYS A 250 -12.48 6.98 -0.05
N SER A 251 -12.50 7.50 1.17
CA SER A 251 -11.84 8.76 1.52
C SER A 251 -10.33 8.70 1.22
N PRO A 252 -9.66 9.83 0.94
CA PRO A 252 -8.25 9.82 0.60
C PRO A 252 -7.38 9.33 1.76
N VAL A 253 -6.23 8.74 1.43
CA VAL A 253 -5.14 8.51 2.39
C VAL A 253 -4.30 9.78 2.43
N MET A 254 -4.16 10.34 3.62
CA MET A 254 -3.44 11.58 3.87
C MET A 254 -2.06 11.27 4.46
N ARG A 255 -1.06 12.09 4.14
CA ARG A 255 0.24 12.09 4.81
C ARG A 255 0.16 12.76 6.19
N ASP A 256 -0.62 13.83 6.24
CA ASP A 256 -0.90 14.63 7.45
C ASP A 256 -2.30 15.23 7.35
N ALA A 257 -2.69 16.06 8.31
CA ALA A 257 -4.04 16.66 8.36
C ALA A 257 -4.41 17.50 7.11
N GLN A 258 -3.45 17.94 6.31
CA GLN A 258 -3.66 18.87 5.20
C GLN A 258 -3.26 18.31 3.83
N HIS A 259 -2.34 17.35 3.79
CA HIS A 259 -1.73 16.89 2.54
C HIS A 259 -2.10 15.44 2.24
N LYS A 260 -2.64 15.22 1.03
CA LYS A 260 -2.85 13.86 0.49
C LYS A 260 -1.49 13.20 0.24
N MET A 261 -1.39 11.90 0.50
CA MET A 261 -0.22 11.12 0.13
C MET A 261 0.03 11.18 -1.38
N SER A 262 1.28 11.38 -1.78
CA SER A 262 1.67 11.49 -3.17
C SER A 262 3.12 11.05 -3.40
N LYS A 263 3.35 10.20 -4.40
CA LYS A 263 4.71 9.80 -4.84
C LYS A 263 5.63 11.00 -5.12
N ARG A 264 5.07 12.12 -5.62
CA ARG A 264 5.83 13.34 -5.93
C ARG A 264 6.46 13.99 -4.70
N HIS A 265 5.95 13.68 -3.51
CA HIS A 265 6.44 14.19 -2.23
C HIS A 265 7.25 13.15 -1.44
N GLY A 266 7.61 12.01 -2.06
CA GLY A 266 8.43 10.98 -1.42
C GLY A 266 7.66 10.06 -0.47
N ASP A 267 6.32 10.05 -0.52
CA ASP A 267 5.53 9.10 0.27
C ASP A 267 5.74 7.66 -0.28
N PRO A 268 5.87 6.65 0.59
CA PRO A 268 6.25 5.31 0.18
C PRO A 268 5.18 4.63 -0.68
N SER A 269 5.62 3.90 -1.70
CA SER A 269 4.84 2.89 -2.38
C SER A 269 4.86 1.57 -1.60
N TYR A 270 4.03 0.59 -2.02
CA TYR A 270 4.13 -0.77 -1.48
C TYR A 270 5.53 -1.35 -1.70
N GLU A 271 6.08 -1.19 -2.89
CA GLU A 271 7.40 -1.69 -3.25
C GLU A 271 8.52 -1.05 -2.42
N ASP A 272 8.37 0.23 -2.04
CA ASP A 272 9.31 0.91 -1.14
C ASP A 272 9.26 0.29 0.26
N LEU A 273 8.07 0.04 0.79
CA LEU A 273 7.90 -0.60 2.10
C LEU A 273 8.51 -2.01 2.13
N ILE A 274 8.27 -2.82 1.09
CA ILE A 274 8.86 -4.17 1.00
C ILE A 274 10.38 -4.09 0.91
N ARG A 275 10.92 -3.14 0.15
CA ARG A 275 12.38 -2.91 0.04
C ARG A 275 13.00 -2.49 1.38
N GLU A 276 12.29 -1.74 2.21
CA GLU A 276 12.69 -1.42 3.57
C GLU A 276 12.55 -2.61 4.54
N GLY A 277 11.94 -3.70 4.11
CA GLY A 277 11.82 -4.92 4.88
C GLY A 277 10.60 -4.99 5.78
N TYR A 278 9.51 -4.30 5.41
CA TYR A 278 8.18 -4.59 5.95
C TYR A 278 7.66 -5.91 5.39
N LEU A 279 6.90 -6.62 6.18
CA LEU A 279 6.20 -7.84 5.77
C LEU A 279 4.92 -7.49 5.02
N THR A 280 4.65 -8.17 3.92
CA THR A 280 3.41 -8.00 3.15
C THR A 280 2.17 -8.12 4.01
N GLU A 281 2.14 -9.12 4.90
CA GLU A 281 1.01 -9.38 5.80
C GLU A 281 0.75 -8.20 6.75
N ALA A 282 1.81 -7.57 7.26
CA ALA A 282 1.71 -6.39 8.12
C ALA A 282 1.22 -5.16 7.34
N VAL A 283 1.74 -4.96 6.13
CA VAL A 283 1.31 -3.87 5.25
C VAL A 283 -0.17 -4.03 4.88
N LEU A 284 -0.60 -5.22 4.48
CA LEU A 284 -2.01 -5.47 4.12
C LEU A 284 -2.95 -5.27 5.31
N ASN A 285 -2.59 -5.79 6.49
CA ASN A 285 -3.40 -5.60 7.69
C ASN A 285 -3.51 -4.12 8.05
N TYR A 286 -2.40 -3.38 8.02
CA TYR A 286 -2.39 -1.94 8.29
C TYR A 286 -3.24 -1.17 7.26
N VAL A 287 -3.07 -1.48 5.97
CA VAL A 287 -3.82 -0.84 4.88
C VAL A 287 -5.31 -1.16 4.95
N ALA A 288 -5.69 -2.37 5.37
CA ALA A 288 -7.09 -2.73 5.58
C ALA A 288 -7.75 -1.84 6.64
N LEU A 289 -7.06 -1.58 7.75
CA LEU A 289 -7.56 -0.72 8.83
C LEU A 289 -7.43 0.79 8.54
N LEU A 290 -6.79 1.15 7.44
CA LEU A 290 -6.59 2.56 7.06
C LEU A 290 -7.86 3.13 6.41
N GLY A 291 -8.81 3.54 7.24
CA GLY A 291 -10.12 4.08 6.81
C GLY A 291 -11.24 3.04 6.76
N TRP A 292 -11.04 1.88 7.37
CA TRP A 292 -12.07 0.90 7.67
C TRP A 292 -11.92 0.42 9.11
N SER A 293 -13.03 0.17 9.76
CA SER A 293 -13.07 -0.37 11.12
C SER A 293 -13.99 -1.57 11.19
N PRO A 294 -13.52 -2.69 11.75
CA PRO A 294 -14.37 -3.84 12.01
C PRO A 294 -15.43 -3.49 13.07
N LYS A 295 -16.55 -4.23 13.06
CA LYS A 295 -17.66 -4.01 13.97
C LYS A 295 -17.86 -5.20 14.92
N GLY A 296 -18.70 -4.97 15.96
CA GLY A 296 -19.06 -6.01 16.91
C GLY A 296 -17.87 -6.47 17.75
N GLU A 297 -17.73 -7.78 17.96
CA GLU A 297 -16.67 -8.39 18.76
C GLU A 297 -15.25 -8.16 18.21
N ASN A 298 -15.14 -7.79 16.94
CA ASN A 298 -13.86 -7.50 16.31
C ASN A 298 -13.42 -6.04 16.42
N ALA A 299 -14.21 -5.16 17.04
CA ALA A 299 -13.98 -3.71 17.02
C ALA A 299 -12.64 -3.27 17.64
N GLU A 300 -12.13 -4.01 18.62
CA GLU A 300 -10.86 -3.72 19.30
C GLU A 300 -9.67 -4.53 18.78
N ARG A 301 -9.91 -5.46 17.85
CA ARG A 301 -8.86 -6.30 17.29
C ARG A 301 -8.11 -5.54 16.19
N GLU A 302 -6.78 -5.62 16.20
CA GLU A 302 -5.92 -4.93 15.24
C GLU A 302 -5.15 -5.86 14.30
N PHE A 303 -5.06 -7.17 14.61
CA PHE A 303 -4.26 -8.12 13.85
C PHE A 303 -5.14 -9.16 13.17
N TYR A 304 -5.04 -9.20 11.84
CA TYR A 304 -5.83 -10.07 10.99
C TYR A 304 -4.97 -10.69 9.88
N THR A 305 -5.23 -11.92 9.56
CA THR A 305 -4.82 -12.51 8.29
C THR A 305 -5.70 -11.99 7.15
N LEU A 306 -5.24 -12.12 5.92
CA LEU A 306 -6.03 -11.74 4.74
C LEU A 306 -7.35 -12.54 4.65
N ALA A 307 -7.32 -13.82 5.02
CA ALA A 307 -8.50 -14.68 5.06
C ALA A 307 -9.53 -14.19 6.10
N GLU A 308 -9.08 -13.88 7.33
CA GLU A 308 -9.97 -13.33 8.37
C GLU A 308 -10.57 -11.99 7.95
N LEU A 309 -9.78 -11.13 7.29
CA LEU A 309 -10.31 -9.87 6.73
C LEU A 309 -11.40 -10.12 5.71
N ALA A 310 -11.23 -11.11 4.83
CA ALA A 310 -12.26 -11.47 3.83
C ALA A 310 -13.57 -11.94 4.47
N GLU A 311 -13.49 -12.60 5.63
CA GLU A 311 -14.68 -13.07 6.36
C GLU A 311 -15.46 -11.96 7.07
N ILE A 312 -14.75 -10.91 7.54
CA ILE A 312 -15.38 -9.87 8.39
C ILE A 312 -15.57 -8.53 7.69
N PHE A 313 -15.01 -8.35 6.48
CA PHE A 313 -15.06 -7.07 5.79
C PHE A 313 -16.50 -6.69 5.44
N ASP A 314 -16.90 -5.51 5.87
CA ASP A 314 -18.23 -4.93 5.61
C ASP A 314 -18.07 -3.48 5.12
N ILE A 315 -18.72 -3.17 4.00
CA ILE A 315 -18.67 -1.85 3.38
C ILE A 315 -19.11 -0.76 4.36
N SER A 316 -20.07 -1.06 5.25
CA SER A 316 -20.57 -0.11 6.24
C SER A 316 -19.53 0.27 7.32
N GLY A 317 -18.39 -0.43 7.37
CA GLY A 317 -17.23 -0.08 8.21
C GLY A 317 -16.29 0.95 7.58
N ILE A 318 -16.48 1.29 6.30
CA ILE A 318 -15.64 2.29 5.60
C ILE A 318 -15.95 3.69 6.12
N SER A 319 -14.90 4.41 6.51
CA SER A 319 -14.98 5.77 7.05
C SER A 319 -15.17 6.82 5.95
N LYS A 320 -16.05 7.78 6.22
CA LYS A 320 -16.20 8.99 5.40
C LYS A 320 -15.04 9.98 5.59
N SER A 321 -14.36 9.90 6.72
CA SER A 321 -13.24 10.80 7.04
C SER A 321 -11.95 10.31 6.39
N PRO A 322 -11.08 11.23 5.94
CA PRO A 322 -9.75 10.88 5.49
C PRO A 322 -8.96 10.10 6.54
N ALA A 323 -8.17 9.13 6.12
CA ALA A 323 -7.30 8.36 6.99
C ALA A 323 -5.86 8.86 6.87
N VAL A 324 -5.20 9.13 8.00
CA VAL A 324 -3.80 9.57 8.02
C VAL A 324 -2.89 8.34 8.09
N PHE A 325 -1.92 8.28 7.19
CA PHE A 325 -0.90 7.23 7.17
C PHE A 325 0.12 7.49 8.28
N ASP A 326 0.18 6.60 9.26
CA ASP A 326 1.13 6.65 10.37
C ASP A 326 2.18 5.55 10.22
N ILE A 327 3.40 5.94 9.83
CA ILE A 327 4.52 5.02 9.65
C ILE A 327 4.94 4.38 10.98
N ASN A 328 4.78 5.05 12.11
CA ASN A 328 5.15 4.49 13.42
C ASN A 328 4.17 3.38 13.81
N LYS A 329 2.88 3.57 13.53
CA LYS A 329 1.88 2.51 13.72
C LYS A 329 2.16 1.31 12.82
N LEU A 330 2.52 1.53 11.56
CA LEU A 330 2.91 0.44 10.66
C LEU A 330 4.16 -0.28 11.14
N ARG A 331 5.20 0.44 11.59
CA ARG A 331 6.41 -0.17 12.18
C ARG A 331 6.09 -1.03 13.40
N TRP A 332 5.26 -0.51 14.29
CA TRP A 332 4.82 -1.27 15.47
C TRP A 332 4.07 -2.54 15.07
N MET A 333 3.11 -2.45 14.14
CA MET A 333 2.40 -3.63 13.64
C MET A 333 3.37 -4.63 13.00
N ASN A 334 4.30 -4.16 12.19
CA ASN A 334 5.29 -5.02 11.56
C ASN A 334 6.17 -5.74 12.57
N ALA A 335 6.60 -5.05 13.64
CA ALA A 335 7.34 -5.67 14.73
C ALA A 335 6.58 -6.84 15.39
N GLU A 336 5.27 -6.71 15.56
CA GLU A 336 4.43 -7.80 16.09
C GLU A 336 4.32 -8.98 15.12
N TYR A 337 4.27 -8.74 13.82
CA TYR A 337 4.34 -9.80 12.80
C TYR A 337 5.72 -10.47 12.77
N MET A 338 6.81 -9.68 12.85
CA MET A 338 8.19 -10.22 12.92
C MET A 338 8.38 -11.18 14.11
N LYS A 339 7.86 -10.83 15.28
CA LYS A 339 7.92 -11.68 16.49
C LYS A 339 7.18 -13.00 16.34
N LYS A 340 6.12 -13.05 15.52
CA LYS A 340 5.30 -14.25 15.29
C LYS A 340 5.89 -15.21 14.25
N LEU A 341 6.90 -14.80 13.48
CA LEU A 341 7.57 -15.67 12.54
C LEU A 341 8.31 -16.79 13.29
N SER A 342 8.34 -18.00 12.72
CA SER A 342 9.25 -19.01 13.22
C SER A 342 10.71 -18.55 13.06
N PRO A 343 11.65 -19.03 13.88
CA PRO A 343 13.07 -18.68 13.74
C PRO A 343 13.60 -18.91 12.32
N GLU A 344 13.18 -19.99 11.66
CA GLU A 344 13.56 -20.32 10.30
C GLU A 344 12.99 -19.32 9.28
N ALA A 345 11.71 -18.96 9.43
CA ALA A 345 11.05 -18.00 8.54
C ALA A 345 11.64 -16.59 8.70
N PHE A 346 11.92 -16.19 9.94
CA PHE A 346 12.60 -14.92 10.19
C PHE A 346 14.02 -14.93 9.60
N PHE A 347 14.80 -15.99 9.86
CA PHE A 347 16.15 -16.11 9.34
C PHE A 347 16.18 -16.02 7.82
N ALA A 348 15.29 -16.72 7.10
CA ALA A 348 15.23 -16.69 5.65
C ALA A 348 15.01 -15.26 5.10
N LYS A 349 14.26 -14.41 5.81
CA LYS A 349 14.05 -13.01 5.44
C LYS A 349 15.23 -12.10 5.85
N ALA A 350 15.84 -12.36 7.00
CA ALA A 350 16.92 -11.55 7.56
C ALA A 350 18.31 -11.88 6.96
N GLU A 351 18.51 -13.11 6.51
CA GLU A 351 19.81 -13.63 6.04
C GLU A 351 20.47 -12.74 4.97
N PRO A 352 19.75 -12.28 3.89
CA PRO A 352 20.39 -11.42 2.88
C PRO A 352 20.96 -10.13 3.46
N VAL A 353 20.26 -9.54 4.44
CA VAL A 353 20.67 -8.30 5.11
C VAL A 353 21.80 -8.58 6.09
N LEU A 354 21.69 -9.64 6.89
CA LEU A 354 22.71 -10.02 7.87
C LEU A 354 24.04 -10.39 7.20
N LYS A 355 24.02 -11.08 6.05
CA LYS A 355 25.23 -11.41 5.27
C LYS A 355 26.02 -10.19 4.82
N THR A 356 25.36 -9.06 4.60
CA THR A 356 26.04 -7.81 4.22
C THR A 356 26.55 -7.04 5.44
N ALA A 357 25.90 -7.22 6.60
CA ALA A 357 26.18 -6.48 7.82
C ALA A 357 27.21 -7.19 8.72
N VAL A 358 27.24 -8.53 8.69
CA VAL A 358 28.17 -9.37 9.47
C VAL A 358 28.98 -10.22 8.51
N THR A 359 30.25 -9.86 8.32
CA THR A 359 31.16 -10.47 7.32
C THR A 359 32.12 -11.49 7.94
N ASN A 360 32.20 -11.53 9.26
CA ASN A 360 33.04 -12.50 9.97
C ASN A 360 32.48 -13.94 9.82
N PRO A 361 33.16 -14.85 9.11
CA PRO A 361 32.67 -16.20 8.85
C PRO A 361 32.61 -17.10 10.11
N ALA A 362 33.23 -16.67 11.22
CA ALA A 362 33.13 -17.41 12.47
C ALA A 362 31.84 -17.14 13.25
N VAL A 363 31.06 -16.11 12.85
CA VAL A 363 29.81 -15.74 13.51
C VAL A 363 28.66 -16.54 12.92
N ASP A 364 27.90 -17.20 13.77
CA ASP A 364 26.66 -17.89 13.36
C ASP A 364 25.53 -16.87 13.10
N LEU A 365 25.20 -16.63 11.84
CA LEU A 365 24.13 -15.71 11.46
C LEU A 365 22.73 -16.14 11.95
N ARG A 366 22.51 -17.45 12.23
CA ARG A 366 21.26 -17.92 12.84
C ARG A 366 21.14 -17.47 14.28
N ALA A 367 22.26 -17.53 15.02
CA ALA A 367 22.33 -17.01 16.38
C ALA A 367 22.12 -15.48 16.41
N VAL A 368 22.71 -14.74 15.44
CA VAL A 368 22.46 -13.30 15.28
C VAL A 368 20.99 -13.03 15.01
N ALA A 369 20.37 -13.78 14.07
CA ALA A 369 18.95 -13.61 13.74
C ALA A 369 18.05 -13.87 14.95
N ALA A 370 18.29 -14.93 15.71
CA ALA A 370 17.55 -15.24 16.93
C ALA A 370 17.65 -14.11 17.97
N LEU A 371 18.83 -13.48 18.06
CA LEU A 371 19.08 -12.38 18.99
C LEU A 371 18.31 -11.10 18.59
N VAL A 372 18.25 -10.77 17.30
CA VAL A 372 17.64 -9.53 16.82
C VAL A 372 16.11 -9.63 16.64
N GLN A 373 15.57 -10.83 16.36
CA GLN A 373 14.14 -11.03 16.04
C GLN A 373 13.18 -10.39 17.05
N PRO A 374 13.34 -10.56 18.39
CA PRO A 374 12.36 -10.02 19.35
C PRO A 374 12.23 -8.50 19.34
N ARG A 375 13.21 -7.80 18.75
CA ARG A 375 13.27 -6.34 18.70
C ARG A 375 13.35 -5.79 17.27
N CYS A 376 13.18 -6.65 16.25
CA CYS A 376 13.19 -6.25 14.86
C CYS A 376 11.86 -5.57 14.50
N GLU A 377 11.93 -4.30 14.11
CA GLU A 377 10.78 -3.58 13.59
C GLU A 377 10.69 -3.70 12.07
N ILE A 378 11.79 -3.48 11.37
CA ILE A 378 11.96 -3.69 9.92
C ILE A 378 13.36 -4.25 9.63
N LEU A 379 13.49 -4.95 8.52
CA LEU A 379 14.76 -5.63 8.20
C LEU A 379 15.91 -4.64 7.89
N SER A 380 15.61 -3.47 7.35
CA SER A 380 16.62 -2.44 7.06
C SER A 380 17.28 -1.84 8.29
N ASP A 381 16.71 -2.02 9.49
CA ASP A 381 17.36 -1.59 10.75
C ASP A 381 18.44 -2.56 11.21
N LEU A 382 18.49 -3.78 10.69
CA LEU A 382 19.39 -4.83 11.16
C LEU A 382 20.88 -4.46 11.05
N PRO A 383 21.38 -3.86 9.94
CA PRO A 383 22.79 -3.50 9.84
C PRO A 383 23.26 -2.64 11.00
N GLU A 384 22.54 -1.60 11.36
CA GLU A 384 22.89 -0.70 12.47
C GLU A 384 22.83 -1.38 13.83
N ARG A 385 21.93 -2.39 13.97
CA ARG A 385 21.79 -3.15 15.24
C ARG A 385 22.90 -4.16 15.47
N VAL A 386 23.61 -4.58 14.42
CA VAL A 386 24.63 -5.64 14.46
C VAL A 386 26.02 -5.19 14.03
N ASP A 387 26.23 -3.93 13.67
CA ASP A 387 27.49 -3.35 13.17
C ASP A 387 28.68 -3.56 14.10
N PHE A 388 28.44 -3.66 15.42
CA PHE A 388 29.46 -3.91 16.42
C PHE A 388 29.97 -5.37 16.42
N ILE A 389 29.32 -6.30 15.75
CA ILE A 389 29.67 -7.73 15.81
C ILE A 389 31.04 -7.95 15.16
N ASP A 390 31.26 -7.47 13.94
CA ASP A 390 32.49 -7.63 13.20
C ASP A 390 33.65 -6.79 13.79
N LYS A 391 33.33 -5.60 14.30
CA LYS A 391 34.30 -4.69 14.85
C LYS A 391 33.71 -3.83 15.96
N LEU A 392 34.39 -3.78 17.10
CA LEU A 392 34.01 -2.86 18.18
C LEU A 392 34.09 -1.41 17.67
N PRO A 393 32.99 -0.63 17.69
CA PRO A 393 33.04 0.78 17.32
C PRO A 393 33.81 1.62 18.33
N GLU A 394 34.25 2.81 17.93
CA GLU A 394 34.70 3.82 18.89
C GLU A 394 33.51 4.32 19.69
N TYR A 395 33.63 4.43 21.00
CA TYR A 395 32.54 4.84 21.87
C TYR A 395 33.02 5.67 23.06
N SER A 396 32.12 6.50 23.62
CA SER A 396 32.41 7.33 24.80
C SER A 396 32.33 6.52 26.09
N THR A 397 33.22 6.82 27.01
CA THR A 397 33.22 6.27 28.38
C THR A 397 31.93 6.65 29.14
N GLU A 398 31.22 7.71 28.73
CA GLU A 398 29.94 8.10 29.30
C GLU A 398 28.89 7.00 29.25
N LEU A 399 28.98 6.07 28.27
CA LEU A 399 28.06 4.93 28.15
C LEU A 399 28.12 3.99 29.37
N TYR A 400 29.22 3.96 30.09
CA TYR A 400 29.37 3.18 31.32
C TYR A 400 28.53 3.75 32.48
N VAL A 401 28.15 5.02 32.42
CA VAL A 401 27.36 5.67 33.47
C VAL A 401 25.84 5.47 33.16
N HIS A 402 25.16 4.72 34.02
CA HIS A 402 23.74 4.46 33.82
C HIS A 402 22.94 4.50 35.14
N LYS A 403 22.07 5.48 35.26
CA LYS A 403 21.31 5.76 36.50
C LYS A 403 20.49 4.57 37.01
N LYS A 404 19.77 3.87 36.12
CA LYS A 404 18.93 2.72 36.51
C LYS A 404 19.76 1.52 36.94
N SER A 405 20.93 1.29 36.31
CA SER A 405 21.85 0.23 36.67
C SER A 405 22.78 0.61 37.87
N LYS A 406 22.75 1.86 38.30
CA LYS A 406 23.58 2.42 39.37
C LYS A 406 25.08 2.31 39.06
N THR A 407 25.45 2.46 37.77
CA THR A 407 26.85 2.41 37.35
C THR A 407 27.45 3.81 37.26
N THR A 408 28.71 3.91 37.60
CA THR A 408 29.61 5.06 37.49
C THR A 408 30.87 4.61 36.71
N LEU A 409 31.75 5.52 36.33
CA LEU A 409 33.02 5.14 35.68
C LEU A 409 33.88 4.25 36.60
N GLU A 410 33.94 4.60 37.88
CA GLU A 410 34.73 3.90 38.88
C GLU A 410 34.26 2.46 39.14
N ASN A 411 32.93 2.28 39.42
CA ASN A 411 32.41 0.93 39.68
C ASN A 411 32.30 0.10 38.41
N SER A 412 32.21 0.72 37.22
CA SER A 412 32.26 0.04 35.94
C SER A 412 33.67 -0.51 35.67
N LEU A 413 34.71 0.28 35.94
CA LEU A 413 36.08 -0.18 35.86
C LEU A 413 36.35 -1.37 36.80
N SER A 414 35.95 -1.23 38.07
CA SER A 414 36.12 -2.27 39.08
C SER A 414 35.37 -3.58 38.69
N SER A 415 34.13 -3.42 38.14
CA SER A 415 33.38 -4.58 37.66
C SER A 415 34.06 -5.28 36.50
N LEU A 416 34.53 -4.54 35.48
CA LEU A 416 35.23 -5.14 34.33
C LEU A 416 36.55 -5.86 34.77
N GLN A 417 37.31 -5.27 35.68
CA GLN A 417 38.52 -5.91 36.24
C GLN A 417 38.19 -7.22 37.00
N ALA A 418 37.06 -7.25 37.72
CA ALA A 418 36.61 -8.46 38.44
C ALA A 418 36.06 -9.53 37.49
N ILE A 419 35.45 -9.15 36.36
CA ILE A 419 34.88 -10.04 35.35
C ILE A 419 35.96 -10.87 34.65
N VAL A 420 37.13 -10.27 34.30
CA VAL A 420 38.17 -10.94 33.50
C VAL A 420 38.57 -12.28 34.06
N PRO A 421 39.08 -12.41 35.33
CA PRO A 421 39.51 -13.71 35.84
C PRO A 421 38.40 -14.74 35.96
N VAL A 422 37.15 -14.31 36.17
CA VAL A 422 36.00 -15.20 36.21
C VAL A 422 35.75 -15.81 34.83
N LEU A 423 35.77 -14.97 33.79
CA LEU A 423 35.50 -15.42 32.42
C LEU A 423 36.67 -16.24 31.85
N GLU A 424 37.90 -15.91 32.19
CA GLU A 424 39.09 -16.71 31.82
C GLU A 424 39.03 -18.13 32.38
N GLY A 425 38.50 -18.29 33.61
CA GLY A 425 38.36 -19.58 34.28
C GLY A 425 37.22 -20.46 33.76
N LEU A 426 36.28 -19.92 32.97
CA LEU A 426 35.16 -20.69 32.46
C LEU A 426 35.59 -21.75 31.44
N GLN A 427 35.12 -23.00 31.67
CA GLN A 427 35.34 -24.14 30.77
C GLN A 427 34.32 -24.22 29.65
N THR A 428 33.09 -23.79 29.92
CA THR A 428 31.98 -23.80 29.00
C THR A 428 31.60 -22.35 28.67
N TRP A 429 31.41 -22.01 27.37
CA TRP A 429 31.11 -20.65 26.93
C TRP A 429 29.73 -20.60 26.31
N THR A 430 28.70 -20.64 27.15
CA THR A 430 27.30 -20.51 26.76
C THR A 430 26.66 -19.34 27.52
N ASN A 431 25.53 -18.83 27.01
CA ASN A 431 24.79 -17.75 27.67
C ASN A 431 24.46 -18.10 29.13
N GLU A 432 24.05 -19.34 29.39
CA GLU A 432 23.68 -19.85 30.71
C GLU A 432 24.90 -19.83 31.66
N SER A 433 26.02 -20.44 31.25
CA SER A 433 27.22 -20.49 32.08
C SER A 433 27.84 -19.12 32.36
N LEU A 434 27.80 -18.23 31.38
CA LEU A 434 28.20 -16.82 31.51
C LEU A 434 27.29 -16.08 32.50
N TYR A 435 25.98 -16.24 32.38
CA TYR A 435 25.04 -15.59 33.28
C TYR A 435 25.17 -16.06 34.71
N GLU A 436 25.26 -17.37 34.96
CA GLU A 436 25.46 -17.96 36.30
C GLU A 436 26.74 -17.46 36.94
N ALA A 437 27.86 -17.46 36.22
CA ALA A 437 29.13 -17.01 36.74
C ALA A 437 29.15 -15.51 37.11
N LEU A 438 28.51 -14.68 36.28
CA LEU A 438 28.46 -13.23 36.52
C LEU A 438 27.44 -12.84 37.62
N VAL A 439 26.35 -13.58 37.77
CA VAL A 439 25.44 -13.42 38.90
C VAL A 439 26.12 -13.82 40.22
N ALA A 440 26.88 -14.92 40.22
CA ALA A 440 27.67 -15.34 41.38
C ALA A 440 28.78 -14.28 41.72
N LEU A 441 29.39 -13.67 40.71
CA LEU A 441 30.35 -12.58 40.90
C LEU A 441 29.65 -11.35 41.53
N ALA A 442 28.49 -10.95 41.03
CA ALA A 442 27.72 -9.82 41.58
C ALA A 442 27.36 -10.06 43.07
N ALA A 443 26.91 -11.27 43.41
CA ALA A 443 26.66 -11.66 44.79
C ALA A 443 27.90 -11.60 45.68
N LYS A 444 29.06 -12.05 45.18
CA LYS A 444 30.33 -12.00 45.88
C LYS A 444 30.80 -10.55 46.12
N LEU A 445 30.51 -9.64 45.17
CA LEU A 445 30.83 -8.22 45.28
C LEU A 445 29.76 -7.44 46.06
N GLU A 446 28.68 -8.09 46.51
CA GLU A 446 27.57 -7.47 47.24
C GLU A 446 26.90 -6.32 46.44
N VAL A 447 26.85 -6.46 45.10
CA VAL A 447 26.22 -5.50 44.17
C VAL A 447 25.09 -6.08 43.41
N LYS A 448 24.25 -5.26 42.81
CA LYS A 448 23.19 -5.70 41.90
C LYS A 448 23.77 -6.28 40.61
N ASN A 449 23.16 -7.30 40.02
CA ASN A 449 23.56 -7.88 38.75
C ASN A 449 23.78 -6.81 37.66
N SER A 450 22.95 -5.77 37.66
CA SER A 450 23.07 -4.67 36.69
C SER A 450 24.38 -3.89 36.77
N VAL A 451 25.03 -3.86 37.93
CA VAL A 451 26.33 -3.19 38.13
C VAL A 451 27.46 -3.95 37.44
N VAL A 452 27.32 -5.27 37.30
CA VAL A 452 28.27 -6.16 36.59
C VAL A 452 27.91 -6.25 35.10
N LEU A 453 26.64 -6.49 34.78
CA LEU A 453 26.20 -6.76 33.43
C LEU A 453 26.15 -5.51 32.52
N TRP A 454 25.89 -4.33 33.06
CA TRP A 454 25.87 -3.11 32.25
C TRP A 454 27.24 -2.74 31.67
N PRO A 455 28.31 -2.64 32.48
CA PRO A 455 29.64 -2.36 31.96
C PRO A 455 30.10 -3.43 30.95
N LEU A 456 29.82 -4.70 31.21
CA LEU A 456 30.15 -5.78 30.30
C LEU A 456 29.47 -5.58 28.94
N ARG A 457 28.17 -5.26 28.93
CA ARG A 457 27.45 -5.01 27.69
C ARG A 457 28.03 -3.86 26.89
N VAL A 458 28.35 -2.75 27.55
CA VAL A 458 29.01 -1.61 26.91
C VAL A 458 30.37 -1.99 26.37
N ALA A 459 31.20 -2.69 27.17
CA ALA A 459 32.54 -3.08 26.75
C ALA A 459 32.55 -3.97 25.49
N VAL A 460 31.59 -4.92 25.38
CA VAL A 460 31.59 -5.86 24.26
C VAL A 460 30.86 -5.32 23.01
N SER A 461 30.08 -4.26 23.14
CA SER A 461 29.30 -3.70 22.02
C SER A 461 29.62 -2.26 21.64
N GLY A 462 30.12 -1.45 22.57
CA GLY A 462 30.28 -0.01 22.39
C GLY A 462 28.97 0.75 22.27
N LYS A 463 27.81 0.15 22.69
CA LYS A 463 26.50 0.72 22.49
C LYS A 463 25.66 0.83 23.78
N ALA A 464 24.84 1.87 23.84
CA ALA A 464 23.86 2.07 24.91
C ALA A 464 22.68 1.06 24.83
N SER A 465 22.31 0.65 23.63
CA SER A 465 21.24 -0.31 23.35
C SER A 465 21.73 -1.40 22.42
N THR A 466 21.43 -2.64 22.75
CA THR A 466 21.84 -3.83 22.00
C THR A 466 20.67 -4.78 21.78
N PRO A 467 20.72 -5.62 20.74
CA PRO A 467 19.68 -6.62 20.49
C PRO A 467 19.59 -7.68 21.59
N GLY A 468 20.68 -7.95 22.31
CA GLY A 468 20.74 -8.91 23.39
C GLY A 468 21.34 -8.37 24.68
N GLY A 469 21.31 -9.17 25.75
CA GLY A 469 21.99 -8.92 27.02
C GLY A 469 23.49 -9.15 26.93
N ALA A 470 24.24 -8.74 27.98
CA ALA A 470 25.69 -8.85 27.99
C ALA A 470 26.20 -10.27 27.75
N THR A 471 25.56 -11.27 28.39
CA THR A 471 25.97 -12.67 28.30
C THR A 471 25.61 -13.30 26.95
N GLU A 472 24.50 -12.91 26.35
CA GLU A 472 24.10 -13.35 25.00
C GLU A 472 25.13 -12.81 23.97
N LEU A 473 25.56 -11.54 24.12
CA LEU A 473 26.57 -10.96 23.25
C LEU A 473 27.93 -11.65 23.41
N CYS A 474 28.36 -11.95 24.63
CA CYS A 474 29.62 -12.69 24.90
C CYS A 474 29.55 -14.10 24.29
N ALA A 475 28.40 -14.79 24.42
CA ALA A 475 28.21 -16.13 23.84
C ALA A 475 28.34 -16.08 22.29
N LEU A 476 27.77 -15.04 21.67
CA LEU A 476 27.82 -14.83 20.21
C LEU A 476 29.25 -14.48 19.72
N LEU A 477 29.96 -13.57 20.42
CA LEU A 477 31.28 -13.11 20.04
C LEU A 477 32.38 -14.15 20.30
N GLY A 478 32.12 -15.10 21.20
CA GLY A 478 33.12 -16.07 21.65
C GLY A 478 34.08 -15.52 22.73
N LYS A 479 34.84 -16.43 23.34
CA LYS A 479 35.67 -16.14 24.53
C LYS A 479 36.77 -15.14 24.25
N GLU A 480 37.52 -15.37 23.19
CA GLU A 480 38.72 -14.56 22.87
C GLU A 480 38.34 -13.11 22.56
N GLU A 481 37.36 -12.90 21.68
CA GLU A 481 36.90 -11.56 21.27
C GLU A 481 36.25 -10.83 22.45
N SER A 482 35.42 -11.52 23.25
CA SER A 482 34.81 -10.90 24.43
C SER A 482 35.87 -10.40 25.43
N LEU A 483 36.84 -11.22 25.75
CA LEU A 483 37.92 -10.83 26.67
C LEU A 483 38.79 -9.68 26.11
N ALA A 484 39.06 -9.69 24.80
CA ALA A 484 39.82 -8.59 24.16
C ALA A 484 39.07 -7.26 24.29
N ARG A 485 37.73 -7.26 24.01
CA ARG A 485 36.89 -6.05 24.13
C ARG A 485 36.75 -5.58 25.59
N ILE A 486 36.64 -6.50 26.55
CA ILE A 486 36.62 -6.14 27.96
C ILE A 486 37.90 -5.45 28.38
N ARG A 487 39.07 -5.95 27.95
CA ARG A 487 40.38 -5.31 28.22
C ARG A 487 40.47 -3.93 27.59
N THR A 488 40.00 -3.75 26.37
CA THR A 488 39.86 -2.42 25.72
C THR A 488 39.02 -1.47 26.57
N GLY A 489 37.86 -1.95 27.09
CA GLY A 489 37.02 -1.15 27.99
C GLY A 489 37.73 -0.74 29.28
N ILE A 490 38.51 -1.64 29.88
CA ILE A 490 39.33 -1.34 31.07
C ILE A 490 40.38 -0.27 30.74
N GLU A 491 41.08 -0.38 29.62
CA GLU A 491 42.04 0.62 29.17
C GLU A 491 41.44 2.00 28.98
N LEU A 492 40.24 2.06 28.34
CA LEU A 492 39.51 3.31 28.13
C LEU A 492 39.08 3.98 29.44
N LEU A 493 38.65 3.20 30.44
CA LEU A 493 38.27 3.71 31.74
C LEU A 493 39.45 4.04 32.68
N SER A 494 40.64 3.58 32.36
CA SER A 494 41.84 3.82 33.14
C SER A 494 42.62 5.08 32.73
N ARG A 495 42.22 5.67 31.58
CA ARG A 495 42.78 6.95 31.09
C ARG A 495 42.16 8.14 31.79
#